data_9aa421d4f005a02ed48adb2c9d7831fc
#
_entry.id   9aa421d4f005a02ed48adb2c9d7831fc
#
_cell.length_a   1.000
_cell.length_b   1.000
_cell.length_c   1.000
_cell.angle_alpha   90.00
_cell.angle_beta   90.00
_cell.angle_gamma   90.00
#
_symmetry.space_group_name_H-M   'P 1'
#
loop_
_entity.id
_entity.type
_entity.pdbx_description
1 polymer ?
#
loop_
_entity_poly.entity_id
_entity_poly.type
_entity_poly.pdbx_seq_one_letter_code
_entity_poly.pdbx_strand_id
1 'polypeptide(L)'
;MNWDNYLLEEKAPYGAIAHLGVLEGNVSGIYDLSKVDNDTRVLSLSTPLKKFKKAYTNFSSLIANEKIEAIYVNDIDKERISVFSALPNLKYLQISSNKQDEIPNLDSLNSVEVLILANVTKIQNLDFLKNMKNLKTLYIYGMNNLYDLTPISTLINLKELDIEHGKMNGTGKAVKSISPLKSLTQLKYLRLAVKIEDEGVDLKSLYGLKNLQKITILPRYLKTEKWKSLINELPLIK
;
A
#
# COMPACT_ATOMS: atom_id res chain seq x y z
N MET A 1 13.51 -8.93 -10.47
CA MET A 1 12.92 -7.59 -10.71
C MET A 1 13.62 -6.60 -9.81
N ASN A 2 13.94 -5.40 -10.27
CA ASN A 2 14.46 -4.36 -9.37
C ASN A 2 13.28 -3.59 -8.79
N TRP A 3 12.92 -3.89 -7.54
CA TRP A 3 11.78 -3.29 -6.86
C TRP A 3 12.00 -1.82 -6.51
N ASP A 4 13.26 -1.37 -6.44
CA ASP A 4 13.55 0.05 -6.28
C ASP A 4 13.04 0.91 -7.44
N ASN A 5 12.85 0.33 -8.62
CA ASN A 5 12.22 1.01 -9.76
C ASN A 5 10.71 1.19 -9.64
N TYR A 6 10.09 0.54 -8.66
CA TYR A 6 8.65 0.70 -8.35
C TYR A 6 8.43 1.59 -7.15
N LEU A 7 9.50 1.90 -6.45
CA LEU A 7 9.51 2.98 -5.50
C LEU A 7 9.60 4.25 -6.33
N LEU A 8 8.61 4.97 -6.68
CA LEU A 8 8.65 6.07 -6.86
C LEU A 8 8.46 7.09 -7.64
N GLU A 9 8.68 7.85 -7.06
CA GLU A 9 9.12 9.22 -7.29
C GLU A 9 8.92 9.82 -8.68
N GLU A 10 9.42 9.16 -9.68
CA GLU A 10 9.42 9.70 -11.04
C GLU A 10 8.35 9.07 -11.93
N LYS A 11 7.93 7.87 -11.60
CA LYS A 11 7.06 7.07 -12.47
C LYS A 11 5.62 7.04 -12.03
N ALA A 12 5.31 7.53 -10.86
CA ALA A 12 4.00 7.34 -10.26
C ALA A 12 3.36 8.59 -9.69
N PRO A 13 3.08 9.62 -10.46
CA PRO A 13 2.13 10.59 -9.96
C PRO A 13 0.70 10.01 -9.88
N TYR A 14 0.37 8.99 -10.65
CA TYR A 14 -1.00 8.49 -10.74
C TYR A 14 -1.10 6.98 -10.93
N GLY A 15 -0.59 6.21 -9.95
CA GLY A 15 -0.96 4.81 -9.90
C GLY A 15 -0.36 3.92 -10.97
N ALA A 16 0.78 4.28 -11.56
CA ALA A 16 1.57 3.33 -12.35
C ALA A 16 1.92 2.09 -11.54
N ILE A 17 1.86 2.23 -10.23
CA ILE A 17 2.05 1.16 -9.27
C ILE A 17 0.76 0.45 -8.96
N ALA A 18 -0.36 1.06 -9.22
CA ALA A 18 -1.65 0.60 -8.74
C ALA A 18 -2.09 -0.73 -9.35
N HIS A 19 -1.39 -1.25 -10.35
CA HIS A 19 -1.87 -2.42 -11.05
C HIS A 19 -0.76 -3.40 -11.38
N LEU A 20 -0.77 -4.53 -10.71
CA LEU A 20 0.06 -5.69 -11.07
C LEU A 20 -0.07 -6.11 -12.53
N GLY A 21 -1.22 -5.84 -13.17
CA GLY A 21 -1.44 -6.11 -14.58
C GLY A 21 -0.49 -5.38 -15.53
N VAL A 22 0.22 -4.35 -15.06
CA VAL A 22 1.26 -3.66 -15.84
C VAL A 22 2.66 -4.21 -15.58
N LEU A 23 2.81 -5.11 -14.60
CA LEU A 23 4.08 -5.79 -14.39
C LEU A 23 4.32 -6.83 -15.47
N GLU A 24 5.51 -6.82 -16.03
CA GLU A 24 5.91 -7.77 -17.05
C GLU A 24 5.85 -9.22 -16.53
N GLY A 25 5.33 -10.13 -17.35
CA GLY A 25 5.24 -11.54 -17.01
C GLY A 25 4.10 -11.89 -16.06
N ASN A 26 3.08 -11.03 -15.91
CA ASN A 26 1.93 -11.34 -15.06
C ASN A 26 1.13 -12.54 -15.59
N VAL A 27 0.99 -13.56 -14.75
CA VAL A 27 0.20 -14.77 -15.00
C VAL A 27 -1.13 -14.68 -14.27
N SER A 28 -2.23 -14.98 -14.96
CA SER A 28 -3.58 -14.93 -14.41
C SER A 28 -4.48 -16.03 -14.96
N GLY A 29 -5.62 -16.28 -14.30
CA GLY A 29 -6.64 -17.22 -14.80
C GLY A 29 -6.30 -18.71 -14.58
N ILE A 30 -5.23 -19.03 -13.87
CA ILE A 30 -4.89 -20.38 -13.45
C ILE A 30 -5.57 -20.62 -12.08
N TYR A 31 -6.65 -21.37 -12.06
CA TYR A 31 -7.44 -21.61 -10.85
C TYR A 31 -6.96 -22.82 -10.03
N ASP A 32 -6.38 -23.81 -10.69
CA ASP A 32 -5.64 -24.89 -10.06
C ASP A 32 -4.18 -24.49 -9.93
N LEU A 33 -3.79 -24.03 -8.74
CA LEU A 33 -2.47 -23.43 -8.51
C LEU A 33 -1.32 -24.44 -8.58
N SER A 34 -1.62 -25.75 -8.59
CA SER A 34 -0.61 -26.77 -8.89
C SER A 34 -0.09 -26.73 -10.33
N LYS A 35 -0.80 -26.01 -11.20
CA LYS A 35 -0.45 -25.80 -12.63
C LYS A 35 0.27 -24.48 -12.90
N VAL A 36 0.56 -23.71 -11.87
CA VAL A 36 1.37 -22.50 -12.01
C VAL A 36 2.80 -22.91 -12.33
N ASP A 37 3.34 -22.34 -13.39
CA ASP A 37 4.71 -22.61 -13.83
C ASP A 37 5.72 -22.20 -12.74
N ASN A 38 6.73 -23.00 -12.51
CA ASN A 38 7.78 -22.75 -11.52
C ASN A 38 8.61 -21.49 -11.83
N ASP A 39 8.62 -21.03 -13.07
CA ASP A 39 9.29 -19.78 -13.48
C ASP A 39 8.38 -18.54 -13.34
N THR A 40 7.15 -18.71 -12.86
CA THR A 40 6.22 -17.60 -12.63
C THR A 40 6.76 -16.65 -11.58
N ARG A 41 6.93 -15.38 -11.95
CA ARG A 41 7.41 -14.31 -11.05
C ARG A 41 6.29 -13.41 -10.55
N VAL A 42 5.27 -13.18 -11.37
CA VAL A 42 4.13 -12.31 -11.07
C VAL A 42 2.84 -13.09 -11.22
N LEU A 43 2.05 -13.20 -10.15
CA LEU A 43 0.84 -14.00 -10.11
C LEU A 43 -0.38 -13.16 -9.72
N SER A 44 -1.42 -13.19 -10.56
CA SER A 44 -2.69 -12.55 -10.27
C SER A 44 -3.76 -13.57 -9.88
N LEU A 45 -4.23 -13.45 -8.65
CA LEU A 45 -5.27 -14.29 -8.04
C LEU A 45 -6.60 -13.51 -7.92
N SER A 46 -7.02 -12.90 -9.04
CA SER A 46 -8.27 -12.15 -9.07
C SER A 46 -9.47 -13.05 -8.82
N THR A 47 -10.37 -12.66 -7.93
CA THR A 47 -11.57 -13.41 -7.59
C THR A 47 -12.41 -13.66 -8.84
N PRO A 48 -12.71 -14.92 -9.19
CA PRO A 48 -13.47 -15.24 -10.38
C PRO A 48 -14.89 -14.67 -10.32
N LEU A 49 -15.42 -14.24 -11.45
CA LEU A 49 -16.82 -13.86 -11.52
C LEU A 49 -17.72 -15.04 -11.14
N LYS A 50 -18.69 -14.82 -10.29
CA LYS A 50 -19.62 -15.85 -9.77
C LYS A 50 -20.26 -16.70 -10.87
N LYS A 51 -20.53 -16.12 -12.06
CA LYS A 51 -21.10 -16.83 -13.20
C LYS A 51 -20.24 -17.99 -13.72
N PHE A 52 -18.91 -17.95 -13.48
CA PHE A 52 -18.02 -19.02 -13.93
C PHE A 52 -17.90 -20.18 -12.94
N LYS A 53 -18.44 -20.06 -11.71
CA LYS A 53 -18.38 -21.09 -10.66
C LYS A 53 -16.97 -21.66 -10.45
N LYS A 54 -15.94 -20.84 -10.60
CA LYS A 54 -14.54 -21.21 -10.40
C LYS A 54 -14.07 -20.74 -9.02
N ALA A 55 -13.15 -21.49 -8.44
CA ALA A 55 -12.43 -21.12 -7.22
C ALA A 55 -10.97 -21.50 -7.38
N TYR A 56 -10.09 -20.80 -6.68
CA TYR A 56 -8.70 -21.21 -6.58
C TYR A 56 -8.57 -22.42 -5.67
N THR A 57 -7.75 -23.38 -6.09
CA THR A 57 -7.46 -24.63 -5.35
C THR A 57 -5.95 -24.83 -5.28
N ASN A 58 -5.50 -25.71 -4.40
CA ASN A 58 -4.10 -26.12 -4.27
C ASN A 58 -3.14 -24.95 -3.94
N PHE A 59 -3.54 -24.04 -3.03
CA PHE A 59 -2.71 -22.92 -2.61
C PHE A 59 -1.33 -23.35 -2.11
N SER A 60 -1.25 -24.48 -1.39
CA SER A 60 0.01 -25.02 -0.87
C SER A 60 1.04 -25.37 -1.93
N SER A 61 0.62 -25.63 -3.18
CA SER A 61 1.55 -25.88 -4.28
C SER A 61 2.45 -24.68 -4.59
N LEU A 62 2.01 -23.46 -4.25
CA LEU A 62 2.81 -22.26 -4.48
C LEU A 62 4.04 -22.18 -3.57
N ILE A 63 4.04 -22.84 -2.42
CA ILE A 63 5.13 -22.80 -1.42
C ILE A 63 6.46 -23.25 -2.04
N ALA A 64 6.42 -24.19 -3.00
CA ALA A 64 7.61 -24.68 -3.70
C ALA A 64 8.15 -23.68 -4.75
N ASN A 65 7.42 -22.62 -5.07
CA ASN A 65 7.84 -21.66 -6.10
C ASN A 65 8.70 -20.55 -5.51
N GLU A 66 10.02 -20.67 -5.68
CA GLU A 66 10.99 -19.68 -5.25
C GLU A 66 11.08 -18.45 -6.17
N LYS A 67 10.35 -18.44 -7.29
CA LYS A 67 10.41 -17.35 -8.28
C LYS A 67 9.35 -16.29 -8.09
N ILE A 68 8.27 -16.58 -7.35
CA ILE A 68 7.20 -15.60 -7.15
C ILE A 68 7.71 -14.39 -6.34
N GLU A 69 7.70 -13.25 -6.99
CA GLU A 69 8.12 -11.96 -6.42
C GLU A 69 6.94 -11.04 -6.15
N ALA A 70 5.83 -11.20 -6.89
CA ALA A 70 4.69 -10.33 -6.83
C ALA A 70 3.36 -11.10 -6.88
N ILE A 71 2.43 -10.72 -6.01
CA ILE A 71 1.07 -11.27 -5.99
C ILE A 71 0.04 -10.16 -5.97
N TYR A 72 -1.01 -10.33 -6.78
CA TYR A 72 -2.25 -9.58 -6.73
C TYR A 72 -3.38 -10.46 -6.19
N VAL A 73 -4.18 -9.94 -5.26
CA VAL A 73 -5.38 -10.60 -4.73
C VAL A 73 -6.53 -9.61 -4.56
N ASN A 74 -7.77 -10.10 -4.56
CA ASN A 74 -8.91 -9.33 -4.07
C ASN A 74 -9.17 -9.64 -2.59
N ASP A 75 -9.30 -10.90 -2.24
CA ASP A 75 -9.57 -11.33 -0.88
C ASP A 75 -8.32 -11.98 -0.28
N ILE A 76 -8.10 -11.74 1.00
CA ILE A 76 -7.00 -12.32 1.74
C ILE A 76 -7.52 -12.92 3.06
N ASP A 77 -7.09 -14.13 3.35
CA ASP A 77 -7.45 -14.90 4.53
C ASP A 77 -6.20 -15.53 5.17
N LYS A 78 -6.39 -16.23 6.27
CA LYS A 78 -5.29 -16.85 7.01
C LYS A 78 -4.57 -17.94 6.19
N GLU A 79 -5.28 -18.70 5.35
CA GLU A 79 -4.67 -19.69 4.48
C GLU A 79 -3.74 -19.04 3.47
N ARG A 80 -4.22 -18.01 2.76
CA ARG A 80 -3.41 -17.26 1.80
C ARG A 80 -2.20 -16.60 2.46
N ILE A 81 -2.39 -16.00 3.63
CA ILE A 81 -1.28 -15.38 4.39
C ILE A 81 -0.23 -16.44 4.73
N SER A 82 -0.65 -17.63 5.18
CA SER A 82 0.27 -18.72 5.50
C SER A 82 1.10 -19.14 4.28
N VAL A 83 0.47 -19.30 3.13
CA VAL A 83 1.15 -19.63 1.88
C VAL A 83 2.09 -18.51 1.44
N PHE A 84 1.61 -17.28 1.44
CA PHE A 84 2.41 -16.13 0.99
C PHE A 84 3.60 -15.85 1.90
N SER A 85 3.47 -16.09 3.21
CA SER A 85 4.58 -15.95 4.15
C SER A 85 5.70 -16.96 3.94
N ALA A 86 5.38 -18.11 3.31
CA ALA A 86 6.34 -19.14 2.96
C ALA A 86 7.05 -18.89 1.61
N LEU A 87 6.66 -17.84 0.86
CA LEU A 87 7.31 -17.46 -0.40
C LEU A 87 8.53 -16.58 -0.13
N PRO A 88 9.76 -17.08 -0.30
CA PRO A 88 10.96 -16.38 0.19
C PRO A 88 11.25 -15.07 -0.57
N ASN A 89 10.81 -15.00 -1.82
CA ASN A 89 11.09 -13.86 -2.71
C ASN A 89 9.88 -12.94 -2.94
N LEU A 90 8.77 -13.16 -2.23
CA LEU A 90 7.60 -12.28 -2.34
C LEU A 90 7.91 -10.89 -1.78
N LYS A 91 8.07 -9.91 -2.68
CA LYS A 91 8.40 -8.52 -2.33
C LYS A 91 7.24 -7.56 -2.53
N TYR A 92 6.30 -7.92 -3.39
CA TYR A 92 5.20 -7.06 -3.79
C TYR A 92 3.87 -7.76 -3.54
N LEU A 93 2.99 -7.10 -2.79
CA LEU A 93 1.62 -7.55 -2.59
C LEU A 93 0.64 -6.43 -2.94
N GLN A 94 -0.36 -6.75 -3.74
CA GLN A 94 -1.47 -5.84 -4.00
C GLN A 94 -2.79 -6.50 -3.59
N ILE A 95 -3.53 -5.82 -2.71
CA ILE A 95 -4.88 -6.18 -2.31
C ILE A 95 -5.82 -5.15 -2.95
N SER A 96 -6.67 -5.58 -3.88
CA SER A 96 -7.51 -4.66 -4.64
C SER A 96 -8.96 -5.09 -4.70
N SER A 97 -9.87 -4.09 -4.71
CA SER A 97 -11.31 -4.33 -4.77
C SER A 97 -11.83 -5.26 -3.67
N ASN A 98 -11.16 -5.21 -2.53
CA ASN A 98 -11.50 -6.02 -1.36
C ASN A 98 -12.80 -5.53 -0.73
N LYS A 99 -13.68 -6.47 -0.41
CA LYS A 99 -14.99 -6.21 0.21
C LYS A 99 -15.16 -6.90 1.56
N GLN A 100 -14.09 -7.44 2.11
CA GLN A 100 -14.09 -8.04 3.45
C GLN A 100 -14.31 -6.94 4.49
N ASP A 101 -15.00 -7.29 5.56
CA ASP A 101 -15.21 -6.39 6.69
C ASP A 101 -13.96 -6.26 7.56
N GLU A 102 -13.08 -7.27 7.45
CA GLU A 102 -11.83 -7.37 8.21
C GLU A 102 -10.73 -7.98 7.31
N ILE A 103 -9.52 -7.45 7.42
CA ILE A 103 -8.30 -8.05 6.85
C ILE A 103 -7.53 -8.66 8.03
N PRO A 104 -7.16 -9.97 7.93
CA PRO A 104 -6.32 -10.59 8.95
C PRO A 104 -4.95 -9.91 9.05
N ASN A 105 -4.31 -10.06 10.20
CA ASN A 105 -2.97 -9.52 10.42
C ASN A 105 -1.96 -10.06 9.40
N LEU A 106 -1.18 -9.14 8.80
CA LEU A 106 -0.19 -9.42 7.76
C LEU A 106 1.24 -9.55 8.32
N ASP A 107 1.43 -9.61 9.63
CA ASP A 107 2.74 -9.60 10.30
C ASP A 107 3.70 -10.68 9.80
N SER A 108 3.19 -11.84 9.40
CA SER A 108 4.02 -12.94 8.89
C SER A 108 4.58 -12.68 7.49
N LEU A 109 4.07 -11.70 6.75
CA LEU A 109 4.54 -11.35 5.41
C LEU A 109 5.83 -10.50 5.47
N ASN A 110 6.83 -10.99 6.17
CA ASN A 110 8.08 -10.26 6.43
C ASN A 110 8.93 -9.97 5.18
N SER A 111 8.73 -10.72 4.10
CA SER A 111 9.44 -10.52 2.84
C SER A 111 8.88 -9.34 2.02
N VAL A 112 7.63 -8.93 2.29
CA VAL A 112 6.94 -7.88 1.51
C VAL A 112 7.54 -6.51 1.82
N GLU A 113 7.97 -5.84 0.76
CA GLU A 113 8.54 -4.49 0.79
C GLU A 113 7.61 -3.44 0.18
N VAL A 114 6.74 -3.85 -0.74
CA VAL A 114 5.77 -2.98 -1.42
C VAL A 114 4.36 -3.52 -1.19
N LEU A 115 3.50 -2.72 -0.58
CA LEU A 115 2.09 -3.05 -0.39
C LEU A 115 1.21 -2.00 -1.04
N ILE A 116 0.25 -2.46 -1.84
CA ILE A 116 -0.79 -1.62 -2.44
C ILE A 116 -2.16 -2.08 -1.95
N LEU A 117 -2.91 -1.14 -1.39
CA LEU A 117 -4.29 -1.30 -0.98
C LEU A 117 -5.17 -0.46 -1.91
N ALA A 118 -5.85 -1.09 -2.87
CA ALA A 118 -6.66 -0.37 -3.84
C ALA A 118 -8.14 -0.75 -3.73
N ASN A 119 -9.01 0.25 -3.48
CA ASN A 119 -10.45 0.03 -3.31
C ASN A 119 -10.80 -0.99 -2.21
N VAL A 120 -10.13 -0.88 -1.08
CA VAL A 120 -10.42 -1.63 0.15
C VAL A 120 -11.45 -0.81 0.93
N THR A 121 -12.73 -0.97 0.60
CA THR A 121 -13.74 0.06 0.89
C THR A 121 -14.38 -0.02 2.28
N LYS A 122 -14.28 -1.16 2.98
CA LYS A 122 -14.95 -1.35 4.27
C LYS A 122 -14.04 -1.07 5.48
N ILE A 123 -12.75 -1.15 5.30
CA ILE A 123 -11.75 -1.02 6.35
C ILE A 123 -11.59 0.44 6.79
N GLN A 124 -11.52 0.67 8.11
CA GLN A 124 -11.43 2.02 8.70
C GLN A 124 -10.07 2.32 9.36
N ASN A 125 -9.27 1.31 9.62
CA ASN A 125 -7.94 1.42 10.22
C ASN A 125 -6.95 0.50 9.50
N LEU A 126 -5.70 0.56 9.89
CA LEU A 126 -4.60 -0.20 9.31
C LEU A 126 -3.94 -1.13 10.33
N ASP A 127 -4.68 -1.59 11.34
CA ASP A 127 -4.17 -2.43 12.42
C ASP A 127 -3.48 -3.71 11.91
N PHE A 128 -3.96 -4.24 10.80
CA PHE A 128 -3.39 -5.42 10.15
C PHE A 128 -1.97 -5.23 9.59
N LEU A 129 -1.44 -3.98 9.60
CA LEU A 129 -0.11 -3.64 9.11
C LEU A 129 0.93 -3.41 10.21
N LYS A 130 0.53 -3.39 11.49
CA LYS A 130 1.36 -2.87 12.61
C LYS A 130 2.79 -3.41 12.67
N ASN A 131 3.03 -4.64 12.27
CA ASN A 131 4.34 -5.29 12.38
C ASN A 131 5.02 -5.57 11.05
N MET A 132 4.51 -5.04 9.94
CA MET A 132 5.16 -5.13 8.62
C MET A 132 6.40 -4.23 8.54
N LYS A 133 7.40 -4.49 9.40
CA LYS A 133 8.57 -3.62 9.61
C LYS A 133 9.48 -3.50 8.39
N ASN A 134 9.41 -4.45 7.45
CA ASN A 134 10.23 -4.41 6.22
C ASN A 134 9.56 -3.64 5.08
N LEU A 135 8.35 -3.13 5.30
CA LEU A 135 7.63 -2.36 4.30
C LEU A 135 8.37 -1.04 4.00
N LYS A 136 8.68 -0.83 2.73
CA LYS A 136 9.34 0.37 2.20
C LYS A 136 8.37 1.30 1.50
N THR A 137 7.33 0.72 0.87
CA THR A 137 6.34 1.45 0.10
C THR A 137 4.93 1.02 0.50
N LEU A 138 4.09 1.98 0.85
CA LEU A 138 2.68 1.78 1.11
C LEU A 138 1.85 2.75 0.26
N TYR A 139 1.02 2.19 -0.62
CA TYR A 139 0.06 2.95 -1.41
C TYR A 139 -1.36 2.56 -1.01
N ILE A 140 -2.16 3.55 -0.67
CA ILE A 140 -3.55 3.41 -0.26
C ILE A 140 -4.40 4.23 -1.21
N TYR A 141 -5.18 3.55 -2.04
CA TYR A 141 -6.06 4.18 -3.01
C TYR A 141 -7.50 3.70 -2.85
N GLY A 142 -8.46 4.63 -2.78
CA GLY A 142 -9.87 4.28 -2.72
C GLY A 142 -10.34 3.64 -1.41
N MET A 143 -9.62 3.85 -0.30
CA MET A 143 -10.08 3.48 1.05
C MET A 143 -10.91 4.62 1.67
N ASN A 144 -12.11 4.82 1.15
CA ASN A 144 -12.96 5.98 1.49
C ASN A 144 -13.38 6.07 2.97
N ASN A 145 -13.28 4.95 3.69
CA ASN A 145 -13.62 4.86 5.11
C ASN A 145 -12.39 4.92 6.03
N LEU A 146 -11.18 4.98 5.48
CA LEU A 146 -9.97 5.07 6.29
C LEU A 146 -10.01 6.33 7.16
N TYR A 147 -9.91 6.12 8.48
CA TYR A 147 -10.02 7.17 9.48
C TYR A 147 -8.79 7.26 10.38
N ASP A 148 -8.32 6.11 10.90
CA ASP A 148 -7.20 6.05 11.83
C ASP A 148 -5.89 5.64 11.16
N LEU A 149 -4.91 6.54 11.18
CA LEU A 149 -3.56 6.32 10.68
C LEU A 149 -2.57 5.87 11.77
N THR A 150 -3.01 5.71 13.02
CA THR A 150 -2.12 5.35 14.14
C THR A 150 -1.23 4.14 13.85
N PRO A 151 -1.72 3.06 13.22
CA PRO A 151 -0.91 1.88 12.94
C PRO A 151 0.29 2.14 12.02
N ILE A 152 0.21 3.15 11.14
CA ILE A 152 1.33 3.50 10.24
C ILE A 152 2.57 3.92 11.02
N SER A 153 2.42 4.45 12.24
CA SER A 153 3.55 4.92 13.06
C SER A 153 4.61 3.84 13.36
N THR A 154 4.26 2.58 13.22
CA THR A 154 5.17 1.44 13.44
C THR A 154 5.99 1.07 12.20
N LEU A 155 5.62 1.58 11.04
CA LEU A 155 6.24 1.27 9.74
C LEU A 155 7.45 2.16 9.47
N ILE A 156 8.40 2.19 10.39
CA ILE A 156 9.50 3.16 10.44
C ILE A 156 10.49 3.10 9.27
N ASN A 157 10.45 2.02 8.49
CA ASN A 157 11.30 1.83 7.32
C ASN A 157 10.64 2.30 6.01
N LEU A 158 9.42 2.89 6.09
CA LEU A 158 8.77 3.45 4.91
C LEU A 158 9.61 4.57 4.30
N LYS A 159 9.83 4.42 3.00
CA LYS A 159 10.44 5.43 2.12
C LYS A 159 9.39 6.20 1.34
N GLU A 160 8.25 5.55 1.07
CA GLU A 160 7.16 6.12 0.30
C GLU A 160 5.82 5.79 0.91
N LEU A 161 5.00 6.83 1.01
CA LEU A 161 3.62 6.74 1.46
C LEU A 161 2.72 7.57 0.56
N ASP A 162 1.73 6.90 -0.02
CA ASP A 162 0.65 7.55 -0.76
C ASP A 162 -0.69 7.17 -0.13
N ILE A 163 -1.49 8.16 0.25
CA ILE A 163 -2.84 7.97 0.78
C ILE A 163 -3.81 8.82 -0.03
N GLU A 164 -4.68 8.15 -0.78
CA GLU A 164 -5.70 8.78 -1.61
C GLU A 164 -7.07 8.11 -1.42
N HIS A 165 -8.12 8.89 -1.23
CA HIS A 165 -9.50 8.39 -1.12
C HIS A 165 -10.17 8.06 -2.47
N GLY A 166 -9.39 7.95 -3.55
CA GLY A 166 -9.91 7.52 -4.87
C GLY A 166 -10.65 8.58 -5.66
N LYS A 167 -10.74 9.81 -5.14
CA LYS A 167 -11.26 10.97 -5.86
C LYS A 167 -10.36 12.17 -5.61
N MET A 168 -9.80 12.74 -6.66
CA MET A 168 -8.85 13.85 -6.61
C MET A 168 -9.35 15.08 -5.82
N ASN A 169 -10.65 15.20 -5.62
CA ASN A 169 -11.28 16.28 -4.85
C ASN A 169 -11.41 15.98 -3.34
N GLY A 170 -10.88 14.85 -2.87
CA GLY A 170 -10.89 14.48 -1.45
C GLY A 170 -12.29 14.25 -0.89
N THR A 171 -13.16 13.51 -1.58
CA THR A 171 -14.55 13.28 -1.15
C THR A 171 -14.72 12.14 -0.13
N GLY A 172 -13.67 11.43 0.26
CA GLY A 172 -13.71 10.42 1.34
C GLY A 172 -13.93 11.06 2.72
N LYS A 173 -14.09 10.22 3.74
CA LYS A 173 -14.05 10.67 5.14
C LYS A 173 -12.70 11.34 5.42
N ALA A 174 -12.71 12.35 6.30
CA ALA A 174 -11.43 12.89 6.78
C ALA A 174 -10.70 11.81 7.60
N VAL A 175 -9.39 11.76 7.48
CA VAL A 175 -8.56 11.04 8.45
C VAL A 175 -8.48 11.84 9.75
N LYS A 176 -8.44 11.15 10.89
CA LYS A 176 -8.46 11.78 12.21
C LYS A 176 -7.28 12.75 12.41
N SER A 177 -6.08 12.30 12.09
CA SER A 177 -4.84 13.07 12.29
C SER A 177 -3.72 12.52 11.43
N ILE A 178 -2.76 13.38 11.06
CA ILE A 178 -1.50 13.00 10.44
C ILE A 178 -0.34 12.88 11.43
N SER A 179 -0.58 13.09 12.73
CA SER A 179 0.45 12.99 13.77
C SER A 179 1.19 11.65 13.81
N PRO A 180 0.59 10.48 13.43
CA PRO A 180 1.32 9.23 13.35
C PRO A 180 2.49 9.25 12.36
N LEU A 181 2.46 10.12 11.36
CA LEU A 181 3.52 10.21 10.34
C LEU A 181 4.86 10.72 10.89
N LYS A 182 4.87 11.36 12.04
CA LYS A 182 6.10 11.93 12.66
C LYS A 182 7.22 10.91 12.88
N SER A 183 6.86 9.62 13.04
CA SER A 183 7.81 8.52 13.26
C SER A 183 8.47 8.01 11.98
N LEU A 184 7.95 8.39 10.80
CA LEU A 184 8.38 7.87 9.50
C LEU A 184 9.59 8.64 8.96
N THR A 185 10.65 8.76 9.73
CA THR A 185 11.81 9.61 9.42
C THR A 185 12.60 9.17 8.19
N GLN A 186 12.35 7.97 7.67
CA GLN A 186 12.96 7.46 6.43
C GLN A 186 12.20 7.88 5.16
N LEU A 187 11.03 8.53 5.31
CA LEU A 187 10.23 8.95 4.16
C LEU A 187 11.00 9.90 3.25
N LYS A 188 10.99 9.56 1.95
CA LYS A 188 11.48 10.37 0.85
C LYS A 188 10.35 10.97 0.03
N TYR A 189 9.24 10.22 -0.10
CA TYR A 189 8.07 10.63 -0.85
C TYR A 189 6.81 10.51 0.02
N LEU A 190 6.00 11.57 0.04
CA LEU A 190 4.72 11.63 0.74
C LEU A 190 3.65 12.27 -0.14
N ARG A 191 2.55 11.53 -0.38
CA ARG A 191 1.34 12.07 -0.99
C ARG A 191 0.15 11.87 -0.05
N LEU A 192 -0.52 12.97 0.28
CA LEU A 192 -1.71 12.99 1.15
C LEU A 192 -2.88 13.66 0.41
N ALA A 193 -3.55 12.89 -0.45
CA ALA A 193 -4.74 13.34 -1.16
C ALA A 193 -6.02 13.03 -0.35
N VAL A 194 -6.00 13.38 0.94
CA VAL A 194 -7.07 13.13 1.92
C VAL A 194 -7.41 14.39 2.72
N LYS A 195 -8.65 14.49 3.18
CA LYS A 195 -9.02 15.48 4.19
C LYS A 195 -8.47 15.04 5.55
N ILE A 196 -8.16 16.00 6.39
CA ILE A 196 -7.74 15.81 7.77
C ILE A 196 -8.81 16.46 8.66
N GLU A 197 -9.28 15.74 9.68
CA GLU A 197 -10.36 16.19 10.56
C GLU A 197 -9.95 17.37 11.44
N ASP A 198 -8.70 17.42 11.83
CA ASP A 198 -8.17 18.52 12.64
C ASP A 198 -8.20 19.83 11.81
N GLU A 199 -9.10 20.72 12.18
CA GLU A 199 -9.27 22.04 11.55
C GLU A 199 -7.99 22.87 11.57
N GLY A 200 -7.13 22.61 12.55
CA GLY A 200 -5.85 23.26 12.67
C GLY A 200 -4.75 22.67 11.82
N VAL A 201 -4.96 21.68 10.97
CA VAL A 201 -3.99 20.82 10.28
C VAL A 201 -2.58 21.07 10.76
N ASP A 202 -2.17 20.37 11.82
CA ASP A 202 -0.86 20.58 12.40
C ASP A 202 0.21 19.89 11.56
N LEU A 203 0.68 20.61 10.52
CA LEU A 203 1.78 20.15 9.67
C LEU A 203 3.10 20.00 10.43
N LYS A 204 3.19 20.45 11.68
CA LYS A 204 4.39 20.27 12.52
C LYS A 204 4.75 18.79 12.71
N SER A 205 3.77 17.89 12.64
CA SER A 205 4.03 16.45 12.64
C SER A 205 5.00 16.00 11.55
N LEU A 206 5.12 16.77 10.47
CA LEU A 206 5.98 16.47 9.32
C LEU A 206 7.36 17.13 9.42
N TYR A 207 7.61 18.02 10.37
CA TYR A 207 8.88 18.78 10.48
C TYR A 207 10.09 17.87 10.70
N GLY A 208 9.90 16.70 11.33
CA GLY A 208 10.93 15.71 11.55
C GLY A 208 11.33 14.87 10.33
N LEU A 209 10.57 14.97 9.22
CA LEU A 209 10.79 14.15 8.03
C LEU A 209 11.91 14.74 7.14
N LYS A 210 13.11 14.86 7.67
CA LYS A 210 14.24 15.57 7.02
C LYS A 210 14.77 14.88 5.75
N ASN A 211 14.39 13.60 5.52
CA ASN A 211 14.72 12.87 4.29
C ASN A 211 13.70 13.10 3.16
N LEU A 212 12.62 13.86 3.43
CA LEU A 212 11.54 14.05 2.48
C LEU A 212 12.00 14.92 1.29
N GLN A 213 11.94 14.36 0.10
CA GLN A 213 12.35 14.97 -1.16
C GLN A 213 11.15 15.51 -1.95
N LYS A 214 9.98 14.88 -1.77
CA LYS A 214 8.76 15.29 -2.42
C LYS A 214 7.56 15.14 -1.50
N ILE A 215 6.72 16.16 -1.46
CA ILE A 215 5.46 16.17 -0.74
C ILE A 215 4.34 16.69 -1.63
N THR A 216 3.22 15.98 -1.65
CA THR A 216 1.99 16.43 -2.31
C THR A 216 0.84 16.34 -1.30
N ILE A 217 0.12 17.44 -1.11
CA ILE A 217 -1.08 17.50 -0.27
C ILE A 217 -2.22 18.15 -1.02
N LEU A 218 -3.44 18.06 -0.49
CA LEU A 218 -4.59 18.73 -1.10
C LEU A 218 -4.36 20.24 -1.21
N PRO A 219 -4.80 20.90 -2.32
CA PRO A 219 -4.58 22.32 -2.58
C PRO A 219 -5.05 23.24 -1.46
N ARG A 220 -6.06 22.83 -0.67
CA ARG A 220 -6.60 23.61 0.46
C ARG A 220 -5.56 23.89 1.56
N TYR A 221 -4.54 23.06 1.68
CA TYR A 221 -3.48 23.20 2.69
C TYR A 221 -2.30 24.05 2.21
N LEU A 222 -2.09 24.16 0.89
CA LEU A 222 -0.94 24.83 0.28
C LEU A 222 -0.90 26.35 0.52
N LYS A 223 -2.08 26.96 0.77
CA LYS A 223 -2.19 28.44 0.96
C LYS A 223 -2.07 28.87 2.43
N THR A 224 -1.68 27.96 3.31
CA THR A 224 -1.61 28.25 4.75
C THR A 224 -0.20 28.67 5.17
N GLU A 225 -0.08 29.50 6.21
CA GLU A 225 1.23 29.82 6.82
C GLU A 225 1.91 28.56 7.37
N LYS A 226 1.13 27.57 7.82
CA LYS A 226 1.66 26.27 8.27
C LYS A 226 2.38 25.53 7.15
N TRP A 227 1.88 25.63 5.90
CA TRP A 227 2.56 25.05 4.74
C TRP A 227 3.88 25.73 4.47
N LYS A 228 3.92 27.07 4.47
CA LYS A 228 5.17 27.83 4.29
C LYS A 228 6.19 27.46 5.35
N SER A 229 5.77 27.38 6.60
CA SER A 229 6.64 26.97 7.71
C SER A 229 7.17 25.55 7.50
N LEU A 230 6.33 24.60 7.05
CA LEU A 230 6.75 23.24 6.76
C LEU A 230 7.83 23.19 5.67
N ILE A 231 7.63 23.87 4.56
CA ILE A 231 8.61 23.88 3.44
C ILE A 231 9.96 24.44 3.89
N ASN A 232 9.96 25.47 4.74
CA ASN A 232 11.19 26.02 5.30
C ASN A 232 11.93 25.03 6.22
N GLU A 233 11.21 24.10 6.84
CA GLU A 233 11.77 23.09 7.73
C GLU A 233 12.31 21.85 6.99
N LEU A 234 11.93 21.65 5.74
CA LEU A 234 12.28 20.45 4.96
C LEU A 234 13.42 20.75 3.97
N PRO A 235 14.67 20.36 4.28
CA PRO A 235 15.86 20.83 3.56
C PRO A 235 15.97 20.31 2.12
N LEU A 236 15.30 19.20 1.79
CA LEU A 236 15.39 18.57 0.48
C LEU A 236 14.22 18.89 -0.45
N ILE A 237 13.20 19.59 0.04
CA ILE A 237 12.07 20.05 -0.78
C ILE A 237 12.44 21.37 -1.44
N LYS A 238 12.32 21.39 -2.76
CA LYS A 238 12.60 22.57 -3.59
C LYS A 238 11.33 23.09 -4.23
#